data_1dea8890c73da8b71a57710ff7606397
#
_entry.id   1dea8890c73da8b71a57710ff7606397
#
_cell.length_a   1.000
_cell.length_b   1.000
_cell.length_c   1.000
_cell.angle_alpha   90.00
_cell.angle_beta   90.00
_cell.angle_gamma   90.00
#
_symmetry.space_group_name_H-M   'P 1'
#
loop_
_entity.id
_entity.type
_entity.pdbx_description
1 polymer ?
#
loop_
_entity_poly.entity_id
_entity_poly.type
_entity_poly.pdbx_seq_one_letter_code
_entity_poly.pdbx_strand_id
1 'polypeptide(L)'
;ALGVANHILMLENAVYSVLSPEGFASILWKDSSRSGEACELMKLTAQDLYRDGIVEEIIPEPVGGAQRSHAALYAALDTALKSHLRTLCKMGGKALAEQRYKKYRQIGETRKA
;
A
#
# COMPACT_ATOMS: atom_id res chain seq x y z
N ALA A 1 -3.24 10.91 -3.23
CA ALA A 1 -3.89 11.55 -2.06
C ALA A 1 -3.91 10.63 -0.85
N LEU A 2 -4.25 9.34 -1.04
CA LEU A 2 -4.30 8.38 0.07
C LEU A 2 -2.93 8.09 0.68
N GLY A 3 -1.87 8.29 -0.08
CA GLY A 3 -0.50 8.01 0.35
C GLY A 3 0.12 9.02 1.30
N VAL A 4 -0.58 10.07 1.70
CA VAL A 4 -0.04 11.07 2.61
C VAL A 4 -0.26 10.74 4.09
N ALA A 5 -0.89 9.64 4.40
CA ALA A 5 -1.17 9.22 5.77
C ALA A 5 0.08 8.71 6.49
N ASN A 6 0.06 8.74 7.81
CA ASN A 6 1.14 8.18 8.64
C ASN A 6 1.17 6.65 8.55
N HIS A 7 0.00 6.01 8.54
CA HIS A 7 -0.13 4.57 8.36
C HIS A 7 -1.01 4.29 7.15
N ILE A 8 -0.55 3.42 6.28
CA ILE A 8 -1.28 3.00 5.09
C ILE A 8 -1.60 1.51 5.25
N LEU A 9 -2.88 1.19 5.12
CA LEU A 9 -3.38 -0.19 5.17
C LEU A 9 -3.85 -0.57 3.77
N MET A 10 -3.59 -1.81 3.38
CA MET A 10 -3.94 -2.27 2.04
C MET A 10 -4.56 -3.66 2.10
N LEU A 11 -5.63 -3.87 1.35
CA LEU A 11 -6.22 -5.20 1.22
C LEU A 11 -5.27 -6.12 0.45
N GLU A 12 -5.32 -7.40 0.75
CA GLU A 12 -4.39 -8.42 0.27
C GLU A 12 -4.27 -8.47 -1.26
N ASN A 13 -5.37 -8.30 -1.95
CA ASN A 13 -5.42 -8.37 -3.42
C ASN A 13 -5.61 -7.01 -4.09
N ALA A 14 -5.46 -5.93 -3.34
CA ALA A 14 -5.56 -4.57 -3.90
C ALA A 14 -4.28 -4.18 -4.64
N VAL A 15 -4.39 -3.17 -5.50
CA VAL A 15 -3.26 -2.56 -6.18
C VAL A 15 -3.19 -1.08 -5.85
N TYR A 16 -1.97 -0.57 -5.79
CA TYR A 16 -1.71 0.84 -5.49
C TYR A 16 -0.75 1.40 -6.52
N SER A 17 -1.26 2.21 -7.43
CA SER A 17 -0.47 2.75 -8.53
C SER A 17 -1.04 4.07 -9.03
N VAL A 18 -0.20 4.83 -9.71
CA VAL A 18 -0.60 6.09 -10.35
C VAL A 18 -1.13 5.86 -11.76
N LEU A 19 -0.73 4.77 -12.41
CA LEU A 19 -1.16 4.44 -13.77
C LEU A 19 -1.26 2.92 -13.97
N SER A 20 -2.00 2.52 -15.01
CA SER A 20 -2.16 1.11 -15.32
C SER A 20 -0.88 0.49 -15.89
N PRO A 21 -0.72 -0.84 -15.81
CA PRO A 21 0.41 -1.52 -16.45
C PRO A 21 0.51 -1.25 -17.94
N GLU A 22 -0.62 -1.15 -18.61
CA GLU A 22 -0.69 -0.82 -20.03
C GLU A 22 -0.15 0.59 -20.30
N GLY A 23 -0.55 1.55 -19.48
CA GLY A 23 -0.04 2.93 -19.55
C GLY A 23 1.46 3.01 -19.30
N PHE A 24 1.94 2.29 -18.31
CA PHE A 24 3.37 2.21 -17.99
C PHE A 24 4.17 1.63 -19.16
N ALA A 25 3.70 0.52 -19.74
CA ALA A 25 4.34 -0.12 -20.88
C ALA A 25 4.35 0.80 -22.11
N SER A 26 3.26 1.52 -22.34
CA SER A 26 3.13 2.46 -23.44
C SER A 26 4.13 3.61 -23.33
N ILE A 27 4.33 4.13 -22.12
CA ILE A 27 5.26 5.24 -21.89
C ILE A 27 6.71 4.79 -21.99
N LEU A 28 7.07 3.68 -21.34
CA LEU A 28 8.46 3.22 -21.29
C LEU A 28 8.93 2.54 -22.58
N TRP A 29 8.09 1.67 -23.13
CA TRP A 29 8.50 0.83 -24.28
C TRP A 29 7.73 1.15 -25.56
N LYS A 30 6.79 2.07 -25.49
CA LYS A 30 5.87 2.42 -26.59
C LYS A 30 5.10 1.21 -27.13
N ASP A 31 4.83 0.25 -26.23
CA ASP A 31 4.17 -1.01 -26.56
C ASP A 31 3.30 -1.47 -25.39
N SER A 32 1.98 -1.21 -25.50
CA SER A 32 1.03 -1.57 -24.45
C SER A 32 0.83 -3.08 -24.30
N SER A 33 1.25 -3.89 -25.29
CA SER A 33 1.13 -5.35 -25.20
C SER A 33 2.08 -5.96 -24.17
N ARG A 34 3.07 -5.20 -23.71
CA ARG A 34 4.03 -5.62 -22.69
C ARG A 34 3.55 -5.34 -21.26
N SER A 35 2.25 -5.20 -21.05
CA SER A 35 1.66 -4.92 -19.74
C SER A 35 2.01 -5.96 -18.66
N GLY A 36 2.19 -7.23 -19.03
CA GLY A 36 2.62 -8.27 -18.09
C GLY A 36 3.99 -8.00 -17.49
N GLU A 37 4.95 -7.61 -18.31
CA GLU A 37 6.28 -7.22 -17.84
C GLU A 37 6.23 -5.95 -17.00
N ALA A 38 5.38 -5.00 -17.41
CA ALA A 38 5.18 -3.75 -16.67
C ALA A 38 4.62 -4.01 -15.27
N CYS A 39 3.66 -4.92 -15.13
CA CYS A 39 3.12 -5.33 -13.84
C CYS A 39 4.22 -5.82 -12.90
N GLU A 40 5.11 -6.66 -13.38
CA GLU A 40 6.21 -7.20 -12.56
C GLU A 40 7.19 -6.10 -12.11
N LEU A 41 7.51 -5.18 -13.00
CA LEU A 41 8.43 -4.09 -12.70
C LEU A 41 7.84 -3.04 -11.75
N MET A 42 6.56 -2.76 -11.87
CA MET A 42 5.90 -1.73 -11.06
C MET A 42 5.72 -2.13 -9.60
N LYS A 43 5.67 -3.43 -9.29
CA LYS A 43 5.52 -3.94 -7.93
C LYS A 43 4.33 -3.31 -7.22
N LEU A 44 3.13 -3.48 -7.81
CA LEU A 44 1.89 -2.84 -7.36
C LEU A 44 1.18 -3.57 -6.22
N THR A 45 1.52 -4.84 -5.98
CA THR A 45 0.77 -5.67 -5.04
C THR A 45 1.01 -5.27 -3.59
N ALA A 46 0.08 -5.65 -2.72
CA ALA A 46 0.19 -5.35 -1.29
C ALA A 46 1.48 -5.94 -0.70
N GLN A 47 1.87 -7.13 -1.12
CA GLN A 47 3.06 -7.80 -0.63
C GLN A 47 4.34 -7.04 -1.02
N ASP A 48 4.41 -6.57 -2.26
CA ASP A 48 5.56 -5.80 -2.74
C ASP A 48 5.67 -4.46 -1.99
N LEU A 49 4.56 -3.76 -1.83
CA LEU A 49 4.53 -2.47 -1.14
C LEU A 49 4.83 -2.60 0.36
N TYR A 50 4.39 -3.70 0.97
CA TYR A 50 4.73 -3.99 2.36
C TYR A 50 6.24 -4.23 2.53
N ARG A 51 6.83 -4.99 1.61
CA ARG A 51 8.27 -5.26 1.60
C ARG A 51 9.08 -3.99 1.44
N ASP A 52 8.60 -3.06 0.60
CA ASP A 52 9.27 -1.78 0.35
C ASP A 52 9.03 -0.75 1.47
N GLY A 53 8.22 -1.07 2.46
CA GLY A 53 7.96 -0.18 3.60
C GLY A 53 6.95 0.92 3.33
N ILE A 54 6.20 0.85 2.23
CA ILE A 54 5.20 1.85 1.87
C ILE A 54 3.90 1.61 2.63
N VAL A 55 3.51 0.36 2.79
CA VAL A 55 2.28 -0.08 3.47
C VAL A 55 2.65 -0.65 4.84
N GLU A 56 1.97 -0.26 5.89
CA GLU A 56 2.23 -0.72 7.26
C GLU A 56 1.59 -2.06 7.56
N GLU A 57 0.45 -2.37 6.95
CA GLU A 57 -0.24 -3.63 7.20
C GLU A 57 -1.02 -4.09 5.97
N ILE A 58 -1.00 -5.39 5.74
CA ILE A 58 -1.83 -6.04 4.73
C ILE A 58 -3.04 -6.64 5.44
N ILE A 59 -4.24 -6.27 4.99
CA ILE A 59 -5.49 -6.78 5.57
C ILE A 59 -5.90 -8.01 4.76
N PRO A 60 -6.02 -9.20 5.41
CA PRO A 60 -6.44 -10.40 4.68
C PRO A 60 -7.86 -10.28 4.15
N GLU A 61 -8.06 -10.83 2.97
CA GLU A 61 -9.37 -10.91 2.35
C GLU A 61 -9.98 -12.30 2.51
N PRO A 62 -11.33 -12.42 2.55
CA PRO A 62 -11.97 -13.73 2.57
C PRO A 62 -11.66 -14.54 1.30
N VAL A 63 -11.73 -15.86 1.40
CA VAL A 63 -11.55 -16.74 0.25
C VAL A 63 -12.59 -16.36 -0.83
N GLY A 64 -12.12 -16.09 -2.03
CA GLY A 64 -12.95 -15.63 -3.13
C GLY A 64 -13.06 -14.12 -3.29
N GLY A 65 -12.35 -13.35 -2.44
CA GLY A 65 -12.29 -11.89 -2.51
C GLY A 65 -13.19 -11.16 -1.53
N ALA A 66 -12.99 -9.85 -1.45
CA ALA A 66 -13.70 -8.99 -0.49
C ALA A 66 -15.24 -9.02 -0.66
N GLN A 67 -15.70 -9.15 -1.88
CA GLN A 67 -17.13 -9.18 -2.20
C GLN A 67 -17.84 -10.45 -1.71
N ARG A 68 -17.11 -11.50 -1.38
CA ARG A 68 -17.67 -12.78 -0.94
C ARG A 68 -18.21 -12.76 0.48
N SER A 69 -17.56 -12.00 1.38
CA SER A 69 -17.98 -11.92 2.77
C SER A 69 -17.68 -10.54 3.34
N HIS A 70 -18.66 -9.66 3.26
CA HIS A 70 -18.52 -8.30 3.78
C HIS A 70 -18.31 -8.29 5.29
N ALA A 71 -18.99 -9.19 6.02
CA ALA A 71 -18.89 -9.24 7.48
C ALA A 71 -17.46 -9.57 7.94
N ALA A 72 -16.80 -10.56 7.31
CA ALA A 72 -15.42 -10.91 7.64
C ALA A 72 -14.46 -9.78 7.28
N LEU A 73 -14.66 -9.14 6.13
CA LEU A 73 -13.86 -8.00 5.71
C LEU A 73 -14.00 -6.83 6.67
N TYR A 74 -15.21 -6.48 7.05
CA TYR A 74 -15.46 -5.38 7.98
C TYR A 74 -14.86 -5.63 9.35
N ALA A 75 -14.92 -6.87 9.85
CA ALA A 75 -14.27 -7.23 11.11
C ALA A 75 -12.76 -7.06 11.04
N ALA A 76 -12.13 -7.49 9.97
CA ALA A 76 -10.68 -7.33 9.76
C ALA A 76 -10.30 -5.86 9.65
N LEU A 77 -11.03 -5.07 8.89
CA LEU A 77 -10.82 -3.62 8.75
C LEU A 77 -10.99 -2.90 10.08
N ASP A 78 -12.04 -3.22 10.82
CA ASP A 78 -12.33 -2.60 12.12
C ASP A 78 -11.20 -2.85 13.12
N THR A 79 -10.73 -4.08 13.22
CA THR A 79 -9.62 -4.45 14.09
C THR A 79 -8.33 -3.70 13.71
N ALA A 80 -8.00 -3.68 12.43
CA ALA A 80 -6.80 -3.01 11.93
C ALA A 80 -6.87 -1.49 12.16
N LEU A 81 -7.99 -0.87 11.81
CA LEU A 81 -8.18 0.58 11.99
C LEU A 81 -8.11 0.98 13.46
N LYS A 82 -8.76 0.23 14.35
CA LYS A 82 -8.72 0.51 15.79
C LYS A 82 -7.29 0.41 16.34
N SER A 83 -6.55 -0.62 15.95
CA SER A 83 -5.18 -0.83 16.39
C SER A 83 -4.28 0.33 15.98
N HIS A 84 -4.32 0.70 14.70
CA HIS A 84 -3.50 1.79 14.18
C HIS A 84 -3.91 3.15 14.74
N LEU A 85 -5.21 3.42 14.87
CA LEU A 85 -5.69 4.68 15.44
C LEU A 85 -5.29 4.82 16.92
N ARG A 86 -5.35 3.74 17.70
CA ARG A 86 -4.88 3.78 19.09
C ARG A 86 -3.42 4.18 19.19
N THR A 87 -2.58 3.65 18.32
CA THR A 87 -1.17 3.99 18.27
C THR A 87 -0.98 5.46 17.90
N LEU A 88 -1.68 5.92 16.88
CA LEU A 88 -1.54 7.30 16.38
C LEU A 88 -2.13 8.33 17.34
N CYS A 89 -3.24 8.01 18.02
CA CYS A 89 -3.88 8.92 18.97
C CYS A 89 -3.05 9.18 20.23
N LYS A 90 -2.09 8.31 20.53
CA LYS A 90 -1.17 8.52 21.66
C LYS A 90 -0.06 9.51 21.33
N MET A 91 0.08 9.89 20.08
CA MET A 91 1.14 10.79 19.61
C MET A 91 0.60 12.21 19.48
N GLY A 92 1.43 13.18 19.87
CA GLY A 92 1.11 14.59 19.65
C GLY A 92 1.23 14.96 18.17
N GLY A 93 0.64 16.10 17.78
CA GLY A 93 0.65 16.55 16.39
C GLY A 93 2.04 16.69 15.79
N LYS A 94 3.01 17.22 16.55
CA LYS A 94 4.40 17.33 16.10
C LYS A 94 5.05 15.97 15.88
N ALA A 95 4.81 15.01 16.78
CA ALA A 95 5.34 13.65 16.66
C ALA A 95 4.77 12.94 15.43
N LEU A 96 3.48 13.12 15.15
CA LEU A 96 2.84 12.57 13.95
C LEU A 96 3.46 13.15 12.66
N ALA A 97 3.67 14.45 12.62
CA ALA A 97 4.27 15.13 11.48
C ALA A 97 5.70 14.66 11.22
N GLU A 98 6.50 14.50 12.28
CA GLU A 98 7.87 13.98 12.18
C GLU A 98 7.90 12.53 11.74
N GLN A 99 7.01 11.69 12.26
CA GLN A 99 6.91 10.30 11.86
C GLN A 99 6.63 10.18 10.37
N ARG A 100 5.67 10.96 9.87
CA ARG A 100 5.33 10.99 8.45
C ARG A 100 6.50 11.47 7.60
N TYR A 101 7.17 12.53 8.02
CA TYR A 101 8.34 13.06 7.33
C TYR A 101 9.44 11.99 7.22
N LYS A 102 9.78 11.35 8.32
CA LYS A 102 10.80 10.29 8.35
C LYS A 102 10.41 9.11 7.47
N LYS A 103 9.14 8.70 7.51
CA LYS A 103 8.63 7.62 6.69
C LYS A 103 8.86 7.89 5.21
N TYR A 104 8.46 9.06 4.73
CA TYR A 104 8.61 9.41 3.31
C TYR A 104 10.05 9.63 2.90
N ARG A 105 10.88 10.09 3.80
CA ARG A 105 12.32 10.22 3.53
C ARG A 105 13.02 8.87 3.38
N GLN A 106 12.51 7.83 4.01
CA GLN A 106 13.06 6.49 3.92
C GLN A 106 12.59 5.72 2.67
N ILE A 107 11.44 6.09 2.13
CA ILE A 107 10.91 5.43 0.92
C ILE A 107 11.84 5.74 -0.25
N GLY A 108 12.26 4.69 -0.96
CA GLY A 108 13.16 4.83 -2.09
C GLY A 108 14.63 4.96 -1.72
N GLU A 109 14.97 4.94 -0.43
CA GLU A 109 16.36 4.96 0.01
C GLU A 109 17.04 3.65 -0.37
N THR A 110 18.15 3.75 -1.07
CA THR A 110 18.90 2.58 -1.51
C THR A 110 19.58 1.95 -0.31
N ARG A 111 19.16 0.75 0.07
CA ARG A 111 19.86 -0.01 1.11
C ARG A 111 21.12 -0.59 0.50
N LYS A 112 22.25 -0.24 1.07
CA LYS A 112 23.50 -0.92 0.76
C LYS A 112 23.41 -2.35 1.32
N ALA A 113 23.56 -3.31 0.45
CA ALA A 113 23.54 -4.71 0.83
C ALA A 113 24.69 -5.02 1.81
#